data_6e07dbf472ed4b3f8c0a23ab4d135273
#
_entry.id   6e07dbf472ed4b3f8c0a23ab4d135273
#
_cell.length_a   1.000
_cell.length_b   1.000
_cell.length_c   1.000
_cell.angle_alpha   90.00
_cell.angle_beta   90.00
_cell.angle_gamma   90.00
#
_symmetry.space_group_name_H-M   'P 1'
#
loop_
_entity.id
_entity.type
_entity.pdbx_description
1 polymer ?
#
loop_
_entity_poly.entity_id
_entity_poly.type
_entity_poly.pdbx_seq_one_letter_code
_entity_poly.pdbx_strand_id
1 'polypeptide(L)'
;MDFMERLKDNINSLPDLPMKLMLGYLTAKDSLVLYALPGGQVIREYYDGVKDQTLNYEIGIKTKDQQKANATLWQIQTHLEQVEELISNDSSFQFQKLRVSSKPFVSDQDEQGFFIYLLDVQADLTTLKN
;
A
#
# COMPACT_ATOMS: atom_id res chain seq x y z
N MET A 1 2.93 10.90 -11.09
CA MET A 1 2.17 9.63 -10.90
C MET A 1 1.63 9.61 -9.49
N ASP A 2 0.32 9.65 -9.34
CA ASP A 2 -0.34 9.87 -8.04
C ASP A 2 -0.96 8.60 -7.43
N PHE A 3 -0.52 7.42 -7.87
CA PHE A 3 -1.13 6.17 -7.39
C PHE A 3 -1.01 5.99 -5.88
N MET A 4 0.17 6.25 -5.29
CA MET A 4 0.34 6.10 -3.84
C MET A 4 -0.58 7.04 -3.05
N GLU A 5 -0.72 8.29 -3.50
CA GLU A 5 -1.63 9.23 -2.85
C GLU A 5 -3.08 8.75 -2.93
N ARG A 6 -3.49 8.23 -4.09
CA ARG A 6 -4.85 7.72 -4.26
C ARG A 6 -5.09 6.47 -3.42
N LEU A 7 -4.10 5.57 -3.35
CA LEU A 7 -4.18 4.39 -2.49
C LEU A 7 -4.25 4.78 -1.02
N LYS A 8 -3.42 5.74 -0.61
CA LYS A 8 -3.44 6.26 0.76
C LYS A 8 -4.83 6.82 1.10
N ASP A 9 -5.40 7.66 0.23
CA ASP A 9 -6.72 8.25 0.46
C ASP A 9 -7.81 7.18 0.56
N ASN A 10 -7.71 6.15 -0.28
CA ASN A 10 -8.66 5.03 -0.25
C ASN A 10 -8.59 4.29 1.07
N ILE A 11 -7.39 3.97 1.55
CA ILE A 11 -7.20 3.28 2.83
C ILE A 11 -7.70 4.16 3.98
N ASN A 12 -7.38 5.45 3.96
CA ASN A 12 -7.80 6.38 5.00
C ASN A 12 -9.31 6.64 5.02
N SER A 13 -10.04 6.20 3.98
CA SER A 13 -11.50 6.26 3.99
C SER A 13 -12.13 5.18 4.86
N LEU A 14 -11.36 4.19 5.30
CA LEU A 14 -11.85 3.16 6.21
C LEU A 14 -12.20 3.78 7.56
N PRO A 15 -13.38 3.45 8.13
CA PRO A 15 -13.68 3.84 9.48
C PRO A 15 -12.82 3.04 10.48
N ASP A 16 -12.66 3.56 11.66
CA ASP A 16 -12.05 2.85 12.80
C ASP A 16 -10.55 2.51 12.65
N LEU A 17 -9.83 3.15 11.71
CA LEU A 17 -8.38 3.03 11.72
C LEU A 17 -7.82 3.71 12.98
N PRO A 18 -6.91 3.03 13.71
CA PRO A 18 -6.38 3.60 14.95
C PRO A 18 -5.48 4.80 14.74
N MET A 19 -4.96 4.97 13.53
CA MET A 19 -4.14 6.09 13.16
C MET A 19 -4.20 6.28 11.65
N LYS A 20 -3.83 7.48 11.20
CA LYS A 20 -3.86 7.84 9.79
C LYS A 20 -2.68 7.21 9.06
N LEU A 21 -2.95 6.62 7.88
CA LEU A 21 -1.90 6.13 7.00
C LEU A 21 -1.17 7.31 6.36
N MET A 22 0.15 7.30 6.46
CA MET A 22 1.01 8.33 5.89
C MET A 22 1.92 7.71 4.83
N LEU A 23 2.30 8.49 3.83
CA LEU A 23 3.33 8.06 2.89
C LEU A 23 4.71 8.22 3.54
N GLY A 24 5.57 7.21 3.37
CA GLY A 24 6.92 7.24 3.91
C GLY A 24 7.25 5.98 4.68
N TYR A 25 8.18 6.11 5.62
CA TYR A 25 8.70 4.96 6.35
C TYR A 25 8.31 5.02 7.83
N LEU A 26 8.41 3.87 8.50
CA LEU A 26 8.11 3.77 9.92
C LEU A 26 9.02 4.72 10.72
N THR A 27 8.42 5.35 11.74
CA THR A 27 9.12 6.29 12.60
C THR A 27 9.50 5.63 13.92
N ALA A 28 10.06 6.40 14.85
CA ALA A 28 10.37 5.88 16.18
C ALA A 28 9.14 5.67 17.06
N LYS A 29 7.99 6.18 16.64
CA LYS A 29 6.71 6.13 17.40
C LYS A 29 5.72 5.23 16.69
N ASP A 30 4.53 5.07 17.28
CA ASP A 30 3.40 4.45 16.59
C ASP A 30 3.21 5.11 15.23
N SER A 31 3.17 4.29 14.19
CA SER A 31 3.06 4.78 12.82
C SER A 31 2.41 3.74 11.93
N LEU A 32 1.69 4.23 10.93
CA LEU A 32 1.08 3.42 9.87
C LEU A 32 1.46 4.08 8.56
N VAL A 33 2.19 3.35 7.71
CA VAL A 33 2.84 3.94 6.53
C VAL A 33 2.64 3.09 5.29
N LEU A 34 2.76 3.75 4.14
CA LEU A 34 2.73 3.13 2.82
C LEU A 34 3.96 3.61 2.06
N TYR A 35 4.68 2.69 1.45
CA TYR A 35 5.86 3.01 0.64
C TYR A 35 6.04 2.01 -0.49
N ALA A 36 6.79 2.43 -1.50
CA ALA A 36 7.06 1.59 -2.67
C ALA A 36 8.17 0.59 -2.36
N LEU A 37 8.03 -0.61 -2.92
CA LEU A 37 9.07 -1.65 -2.90
C LEU A 37 9.71 -1.77 -4.28
N PRO A 38 10.96 -2.25 -4.35
CA PRO A 38 11.56 -2.59 -5.63
C PRO A 38 10.90 -3.81 -6.27
N GLY A 39 11.26 -4.12 -7.51
CA GLY A 39 10.80 -5.32 -8.20
C GLY A 39 9.60 -5.08 -9.11
N GLY A 40 9.22 -3.83 -9.35
CA GLY A 40 8.19 -3.52 -10.33
C GLY A 40 8.64 -3.93 -11.73
N GLN A 41 7.67 -4.34 -12.58
CA GLN A 41 7.96 -4.83 -13.93
C GLN A 41 7.04 -4.19 -14.95
N VAL A 42 7.62 -3.77 -16.08
CA VAL A 42 6.85 -3.37 -17.24
C VAL A 42 6.46 -4.65 -17.98
N ILE A 43 5.16 -4.88 -18.11
CA ILE A 43 4.62 -6.06 -18.79
C ILE A 43 4.52 -5.80 -20.29
N ARG A 44 4.13 -4.58 -20.66
CA ARG A 44 3.98 -4.19 -22.05
C ARG A 44 4.19 -2.68 -22.18
N GLU A 45 4.90 -2.28 -23.24
CA GLU A 45 5.09 -0.87 -23.58
C GLU A 45 4.54 -0.62 -24.96
N TYR A 46 3.79 0.45 -25.12
CA TYR A 46 3.17 0.85 -26.39
C TYR A 46 4.00 1.95 -27.06
N TYR A 47 3.79 2.14 -28.36
CA TYR A 47 4.55 3.11 -29.16
C TYR A 47 4.47 4.53 -28.63
N ASP A 48 3.35 4.91 -28.03
CA ASP A 48 3.14 6.25 -27.49
C ASP A 48 3.74 6.44 -26.08
N GLY A 49 4.43 5.43 -25.56
CA GLY A 49 5.05 5.49 -24.24
C GLY A 49 4.15 5.07 -23.11
N VAL A 50 2.90 4.67 -23.39
CA VAL A 50 2.00 4.08 -22.40
C VAL A 50 2.54 2.70 -22.02
N LYS A 51 2.47 2.35 -20.73
CA LYS A 51 3.00 1.07 -20.21
C LYS A 51 1.98 0.39 -19.33
N ASP A 52 1.81 -0.92 -19.55
CA ASP A 52 1.18 -1.80 -18.58
C ASP A 52 2.28 -2.31 -17.66
N GLN A 53 2.14 -2.09 -16.35
CA GLN A 53 3.18 -2.49 -15.42
C GLN A 53 2.61 -2.91 -14.08
N THR A 54 3.40 -3.73 -13.38
CA THR A 54 3.12 -4.18 -12.02
C THR A 54 4.07 -3.45 -11.08
N LEU A 55 3.51 -2.82 -10.06
CA LEU A 55 4.28 -2.10 -9.04
C LEU A 55 4.03 -2.72 -7.69
N ASN A 56 5.07 -2.72 -6.86
CA ASN A 56 5.03 -3.33 -5.53
C ASN A 56 5.02 -2.25 -4.45
N TYR A 57 4.18 -2.47 -3.44
CA TYR A 57 4.05 -1.56 -2.30
C TYR A 57 3.98 -2.35 -1.01
N GLU A 58 4.34 -1.69 0.07
CA GLU A 58 4.27 -2.29 1.40
C GLU A 58 3.58 -1.32 2.35
N ILE A 59 2.70 -1.86 3.18
CA ILE A 59 2.05 -1.13 4.26
C ILE A 59 2.61 -1.68 5.57
N GLY A 60 3.14 -0.79 6.40
CA GLY A 60 3.72 -1.15 7.68
C GLY A 60 3.04 -0.46 8.83
N ILE A 61 2.88 -1.18 9.94
CA ILE A 61 2.41 -0.60 11.18
C ILE A 61 3.42 -0.90 12.28
N LYS A 62 3.71 0.11 13.10
CA LYS A 62 4.57 -0.02 14.27
C LYS A 62 3.79 0.44 15.49
N THR A 63 3.62 -0.45 16.47
CA THR A 63 2.91 -0.13 17.70
C THR A 63 3.32 -1.14 18.79
N LYS A 64 3.17 -0.76 20.03
CA LYS A 64 3.38 -1.67 21.18
C LYS A 64 2.22 -2.62 21.40
N ASP A 65 1.07 -2.37 20.78
CA ASP A 65 -0.12 -3.20 20.90
C ASP A 65 -0.16 -4.18 19.73
N GLN A 66 0.23 -5.43 19.99
CA GLN A 66 0.29 -6.48 18.97
C GLN A 66 -1.07 -6.77 18.35
N GLN A 67 -2.13 -6.81 19.17
CA GLN A 67 -3.48 -7.08 18.66
C GLN A 67 -3.95 -5.96 17.76
N LYS A 68 -3.67 -4.72 18.12
CA LYS A 68 -3.99 -3.55 17.32
C LYS A 68 -3.27 -3.58 15.96
N ALA A 69 -1.97 -3.92 15.97
CA ALA A 69 -1.19 -4.02 14.74
C ALA A 69 -1.79 -5.07 13.81
N ASN A 70 -2.03 -6.26 14.32
CA ASN A 70 -2.58 -7.37 13.55
C ASN A 70 -3.98 -7.03 13.00
N ALA A 71 -4.87 -6.54 13.88
CA ALA A 71 -6.24 -6.22 13.48
C ALA A 71 -6.28 -5.12 12.42
N THR A 72 -5.44 -4.10 12.56
CA THR A 72 -5.40 -2.99 11.60
C THR A 72 -4.98 -3.46 10.23
N LEU A 73 -3.90 -4.24 10.12
CA LEU A 73 -3.45 -4.73 8.82
C LEU A 73 -4.41 -5.73 8.19
N TRP A 74 -5.06 -6.57 8.98
CA TRP A 74 -6.08 -7.47 8.44
C TRP A 74 -7.30 -6.72 7.94
N GLN A 75 -7.69 -5.63 8.61
CA GLN A 75 -8.77 -4.77 8.14
C GLN A 75 -8.41 -4.12 6.79
N ILE A 76 -7.19 -3.60 6.68
CA ILE A 76 -6.70 -3.00 5.44
C ILE A 76 -6.62 -4.05 4.33
N GLN A 77 -6.08 -5.23 4.64
CA GLN A 77 -5.94 -6.32 3.68
C GLN A 77 -7.29 -6.74 3.11
N THR A 78 -8.29 -6.93 3.97
CA THR A 78 -9.64 -7.31 3.53
C THR A 78 -10.26 -6.24 2.65
N HIS A 79 -10.06 -4.96 3.02
CA HIS A 79 -10.54 -3.85 2.20
C HIS A 79 -9.87 -3.82 0.83
N LEU A 80 -8.55 -4.00 0.77
CA LEU A 80 -7.81 -3.93 -0.50
C LEU A 80 -8.19 -5.05 -1.45
N GLU A 81 -8.54 -6.22 -0.94
CA GLU A 81 -9.01 -7.31 -1.80
C GLU A 81 -10.34 -7.00 -2.49
N GLN A 82 -11.08 -6.02 -2.01
CA GLN A 82 -12.37 -5.60 -2.54
C GLN A 82 -12.30 -4.36 -3.41
N VAL A 83 -11.12 -3.74 -3.54
CA VAL A 83 -10.96 -2.52 -4.35
C VAL A 83 -11.00 -2.90 -5.83
N GLU A 84 -11.98 -2.35 -6.55
CA GLU A 84 -12.17 -2.61 -7.97
C GLU A 84 -11.73 -1.43 -8.83
N GLU A 85 -11.59 -0.24 -8.25
CA GLU A 85 -11.26 0.96 -8.99
C GLU A 85 -10.54 1.97 -8.10
N LEU A 86 -9.51 2.60 -8.66
CA LEU A 86 -8.84 3.78 -8.12
C LEU A 86 -8.64 4.75 -9.28
N ILE A 87 -9.09 5.99 -9.10
CA ILE A 87 -9.04 6.98 -10.16
C ILE A 87 -7.89 7.94 -9.91
N SER A 88 -7.05 8.14 -10.94
CA SER A 88 -5.98 9.13 -10.91
C SER A 88 -6.55 10.55 -10.95
N ASN A 89 -6.03 11.43 -10.11
CA ASN A 89 -6.41 12.85 -10.15
C ASN A 89 -5.63 13.64 -11.19
N ASP A 90 -4.41 13.18 -11.54
CA ASP A 90 -3.55 13.85 -12.53
C ASP A 90 -3.51 13.13 -13.87
N SER A 91 -4.39 12.17 -14.09
CA SER A 91 -4.50 11.38 -15.32
C SER A 91 -3.21 10.61 -15.66
N SER A 92 -2.44 10.23 -14.65
CA SER A 92 -1.15 9.55 -14.86
C SER A 92 -1.26 8.03 -14.95
N PHE A 93 -2.39 7.45 -14.51
CA PHE A 93 -2.57 6.00 -14.59
C PHE A 93 -4.03 5.62 -14.78
N GLN A 94 -4.22 4.39 -15.26
CA GLN A 94 -5.50 3.68 -15.22
C GLN A 94 -5.33 2.44 -14.34
N PHE A 95 -6.24 2.26 -13.40
CA PHE A 95 -6.20 1.13 -12.48
C PHE A 95 -6.68 -0.14 -13.17
N GLN A 96 -5.92 -1.23 -13.02
CA GLN A 96 -6.32 -2.53 -13.53
C GLN A 96 -6.69 -3.48 -12.40
N LYS A 97 -5.78 -3.70 -11.46
CA LYS A 97 -6.01 -4.67 -10.38
C LYS A 97 -5.08 -4.41 -9.20
N LEU A 98 -5.56 -4.74 -8.02
CA LEU A 98 -4.78 -4.73 -6.79
C LEU A 98 -4.78 -6.13 -6.20
N ARG A 99 -3.61 -6.65 -5.85
CA ARG A 99 -3.45 -7.97 -5.27
C ARG A 99 -2.65 -7.88 -3.98
N VAL A 100 -3.03 -8.69 -3.00
CA VAL A 100 -2.22 -8.85 -1.80
C VAL A 100 -1.19 -9.94 -2.11
N SER A 101 0.09 -9.57 -2.13
CA SER A 101 1.18 -10.50 -2.42
C SER A 101 1.69 -11.20 -1.17
N SER A 102 1.63 -10.56 -0.02
CA SER A 102 1.90 -11.17 1.28
C SER A 102 0.88 -10.66 2.28
N LYS A 103 0.13 -11.58 2.88
CA LYS A 103 -0.84 -11.23 3.93
C LYS A 103 -0.10 -10.69 5.15
N PRO A 104 -0.82 -10.00 6.07
CA PRO A 104 -0.16 -9.40 7.24
C PRO A 104 0.73 -10.38 7.98
N PHE A 105 1.96 -9.98 8.25
CA PHE A 105 2.94 -10.81 8.96
C PHE A 105 3.77 -9.94 9.90
N VAL A 106 4.20 -10.54 11.01
CA VAL A 106 5.12 -9.86 11.92
C VAL A 106 6.50 -9.86 11.28
N SER A 107 7.08 -8.68 11.15
CA SER A 107 8.43 -8.51 10.58
C SER A 107 9.49 -8.44 11.67
N ASP A 108 9.17 -7.76 12.76
CA ASP A 108 10.15 -7.51 13.80
C ASP A 108 9.46 -7.16 15.12
N GLN A 109 10.23 -7.28 16.19
CA GLN A 109 9.88 -6.80 17.52
C GLN A 109 11.12 -6.12 18.06
N ASP A 110 11.06 -4.81 18.30
CA ASP A 110 12.24 -4.10 18.76
C ASP A 110 12.43 -4.22 20.29
N GLU A 111 13.59 -3.75 20.74
CA GLU A 111 13.96 -3.82 22.15
C GLU A 111 13.09 -2.94 23.05
N GLN A 112 12.41 -1.98 22.48
CA GLN A 112 11.53 -1.07 23.22
C GLN A 112 10.10 -1.59 23.33
N GLY A 113 9.82 -2.77 22.77
CA GLY A 113 8.51 -3.41 22.86
C GLY A 113 7.57 -3.08 21.70
N PHE A 114 8.05 -2.45 20.65
CA PHE A 114 7.25 -2.22 19.44
C PHE A 114 7.21 -3.49 18.59
N PHE A 115 6.03 -3.77 18.05
CA PHE A 115 5.84 -4.79 17.03
C PHE A 115 5.74 -4.10 15.67
N ILE A 116 6.39 -4.67 14.66
CA ILE A 116 6.32 -4.20 13.28
C ILE A 116 5.64 -5.30 12.47
N TYR A 117 4.47 -4.98 11.91
CA TYR A 117 3.74 -5.84 11.00
C TYR A 117 3.75 -5.22 9.61
N LEU A 118 3.87 -6.06 8.60
CA LEU A 118 3.92 -5.66 7.19
C LEU A 118 2.85 -6.36 6.39
N LEU A 119 2.41 -5.70 5.34
CA LEU A 119 1.45 -6.20 4.37
C LEU A 119 1.94 -5.78 2.99
N ASP A 120 2.16 -6.75 2.09
CA ASP A 120 2.67 -6.46 0.76
C ASP A 120 1.56 -6.54 -0.28
N VAL A 121 1.55 -5.57 -1.17
CA VAL A 121 0.54 -5.50 -2.24
C VAL A 121 1.21 -5.22 -3.58
N GLN A 122 0.56 -5.72 -4.64
CA GLN A 122 0.95 -5.44 -6.01
C GLN A 122 -0.19 -4.74 -6.74
N ALA A 123 0.15 -3.73 -7.49
CA ALA A 123 -0.81 -3.00 -8.32
C ALA A 123 -0.47 -3.20 -9.79
N ASP A 124 -1.46 -3.65 -10.56
CA ASP A 124 -1.36 -3.68 -12.02
C ASP A 124 -1.98 -2.38 -12.54
N LEU A 125 -1.20 -1.60 -13.22
CA LEU A 125 -1.59 -0.27 -13.71
C LEU A 125 -1.21 -0.13 -15.17
N THR A 126 -2.01 0.67 -15.89
CA THR A 126 -1.58 1.26 -17.16
C THR A 126 -1.14 2.68 -16.86
N THR A 127 0.16 2.95 -17.02
CA THR A 127 0.69 4.29 -16.77
C THR A 127 0.75 5.07 -18.07
N LEU A 128 0.24 6.29 -18.02
CA LEU A 128 0.05 7.14 -19.20
C LEU A 128 1.21 8.11 -19.30
N LYS A 129 1.57 8.39 -20.54
CA LYS A 129 2.61 9.39 -20.80
C LYS A 129 1.98 10.77 -20.80
N ASN A 130 2.52 11.65 -19.97
CA ASN A 130 2.13 13.06 -19.92
C ASN A 130 3.15 13.94 -20.62
#